data_019093feed3a2e2061fd6dc11eec6e07
#
_entry.id   019093feed3a2e2061fd6dc11eec6e07
#
_cell.length_a   1.000
_cell.length_b   1.000
_cell.length_c   1.000
_cell.angle_alpha   90.00
_cell.angle_beta   90.00
_cell.angle_gamma   90.00
#
_symmetry.space_group_name_H-M   'P 1'
#
loop_
_entity.id
_entity.type
_entity.pdbx_description
1 polymer ?
#
loop_
_entity_poly.entity_id
_entity_poly.type
_entity_poly.pdbx_seq_one_letter_code
_entity_poly.pdbx_strand_id
1 'polypeptide(L)'
;MRTRRATKRDVLADPIYNSKVVTKLVNHIMKDGKKGTAQNIIYDAFDIVKEKTGEEAMVVFEKAMNNIKPALEVKSRRVGGANYQVPVEVKPDRAQALAFRWLAQYARLRNGHSMAENLANEIIDASNGTGASVKKKEDTHKMAEANKAFAHYRW
;
A
#
# COMPACT_ATOMS: atom_id res chain seq x y z
N MET A 1 24.31 12.82 -6.34
CA MET A 1 23.09 12.72 -7.17
C MET A 1 23.18 11.54 -8.13
N ARG A 2 22.13 10.76 -8.24
CA ARG A 2 22.15 9.55 -9.08
C ARG A 2 22.02 9.94 -10.55
N THR A 3 22.98 9.57 -11.39
CA THR A 3 22.96 9.88 -12.83
C THR A 3 22.06 8.91 -13.61
N ARG A 4 21.83 7.72 -13.09
CA ARG A 4 20.96 6.71 -13.73
C ARG A 4 20.00 6.12 -12.70
N ARG A 5 18.74 5.90 -13.15
CA ARG A 5 17.77 5.15 -12.36
C ARG A 5 18.07 3.65 -12.49
N ALA A 6 17.87 2.91 -11.42
CA ALA A 6 17.93 1.46 -11.49
C ALA A 6 16.83 0.95 -12.41
N THR A 7 17.13 -0.08 -13.21
CA THR A 7 16.12 -0.76 -14.01
C THR A 7 15.11 -1.44 -13.08
N LYS A 8 13.82 -1.36 -13.43
CA LYS A 8 12.79 -2.05 -12.68
C LYS A 8 12.93 -3.55 -12.93
N ARG A 9 13.03 -4.32 -11.85
CA ARG A 9 13.07 -5.77 -11.93
C ARG A 9 11.65 -6.30 -11.97
N ASP A 10 11.42 -7.27 -12.86
CA ASP A 10 10.16 -8.01 -12.84
C ASP A 10 10.22 -9.09 -11.76
N VAL A 11 9.06 -9.49 -11.27
CA VAL A 11 8.91 -10.54 -10.26
C VAL A 11 8.12 -11.69 -10.83
N LEU A 12 8.37 -12.91 -10.32
CA LEU A 12 7.58 -14.07 -10.67
C LEU A 12 6.22 -14.01 -9.98
N ALA A 13 5.18 -14.50 -10.65
CA ALA A 13 3.86 -14.62 -10.06
C ALA A 13 3.88 -15.57 -8.85
N ASP A 14 3.06 -15.29 -7.85
CA ASP A 14 2.92 -16.16 -6.68
C ASP A 14 2.42 -17.54 -7.11
N PRO A 15 3.03 -18.64 -6.60
CA PRO A 15 2.67 -19.99 -7.05
C PRO A 15 1.25 -20.42 -6.69
N ILE A 16 0.67 -19.91 -5.60
CA ILE A 16 -0.68 -20.28 -5.17
C ILE A 16 -1.73 -19.39 -5.83
N TYR A 17 -1.54 -18.07 -5.85
CA TYR A 17 -2.50 -17.12 -6.39
C TYR A 17 -2.22 -16.69 -7.82
N ASN A 18 -1.09 -17.12 -8.38
CA ASN A 18 -0.66 -16.76 -9.72
C ASN A 18 -0.71 -15.25 -10.00
N SER A 19 -0.27 -14.46 -9.04
CA SER A 19 -0.35 -12.99 -9.07
C SER A 19 0.98 -12.35 -8.72
N LYS A 20 1.45 -11.46 -9.59
CA LYS A 20 2.64 -10.64 -9.32
C LYS A 20 2.40 -9.64 -8.20
N VAL A 21 1.17 -9.19 -8.02
CA VAL A 21 0.77 -8.28 -6.95
C VAL A 21 0.98 -8.93 -5.59
N VAL A 22 0.59 -10.21 -5.45
CA VAL A 22 0.82 -10.98 -4.23
C VAL A 22 2.32 -11.13 -3.95
N THR A 23 3.13 -11.43 -4.96
CA THR A 23 4.59 -11.52 -4.81
C THR A 23 5.17 -10.19 -4.29
N LYS A 24 4.72 -9.07 -4.82
CA LYS A 24 5.16 -7.75 -4.36
C LYS A 24 4.72 -7.46 -2.93
N LEU A 25 3.53 -7.89 -2.55
CA LEU A 25 3.06 -7.80 -1.16
C LEU A 25 3.95 -8.62 -0.23
N VAL A 26 4.32 -9.85 -0.60
CA VAL A 26 5.27 -10.68 0.15
C VAL A 26 6.56 -9.91 0.41
N ASN A 27 7.11 -9.26 -0.61
CA ASN A 27 8.34 -8.49 -0.50
C ASN A 27 8.21 -7.30 0.47
N HIS A 28 7.03 -6.70 0.59
CA HIS A 28 6.77 -5.61 1.54
C HIS A 28 6.56 -6.10 2.98
N ILE A 29 5.99 -7.26 3.15
CA ILE A 29 5.78 -7.88 4.48
C ILE A 29 7.07 -8.49 5.02
N MET A 30 7.91 -9.00 4.12
CA MET A 30 9.15 -9.69 4.47
C MET A 30 10.09 -8.79 5.28
N LYS A 31 10.68 -9.37 6.33
CA LYS A 31 11.76 -8.77 7.13
C LYS A 31 12.96 -9.72 7.18
N ASP A 32 14.14 -9.15 7.15
CA ASP A 32 15.41 -9.89 7.28
C ASP A 32 15.58 -11.04 6.27
N GLY A 33 14.99 -10.89 5.09
CA GLY A 33 15.05 -11.90 4.04
C GLY A 33 14.21 -13.15 4.29
N LYS A 34 13.36 -13.15 5.31
CA LYS A 34 12.52 -14.30 5.69
C LYS A 34 11.29 -14.42 4.80
N LYS A 35 11.50 -14.78 3.54
CA LYS A 35 10.45 -14.84 2.52
C LYS A 35 9.40 -15.91 2.81
N GLY A 36 9.81 -17.11 3.23
CA GLY A 36 8.90 -18.20 3.55
C GLY A 36 7.92 -17.82 4.66
N THR A 37 8.41 -17.15 5.71
CA THR A 37 7.58 -16.65 6.80
C THR A 37 6.56 -15.63 6.29
N ALA A 38 6.98 -14.68 5.45
CA ALA A 38 6.09 -13.68 4.88
C ALA A 38 5.02 -14.30 3.97
N GLN A 39 5.40 -15.29 3.15
CA GLN A 39 4.44 -16.04 2.32
C GLN A 39 3.38 -16.72 3.17
N ASN A 40 3.77 -17.40 4.24
CA ASN A 40 2.84 -18.09 5.15
C ASN A 40 1.88 -17.09 5.82
N ILE A 41 2.38 -15.94 6.24
CA ILE A 41 1.55 -14.88 6.83
C ILE A 41 0.46 -14.45 5.83
N ILE A 42 0.83 -14.23 4.57
CA ILE A 42 -0.12 -13.78 3.55
C ILE A 42 -1.12 -14.87 3.21
N TYR A 43 -0.67 -16.11 3.06
CA TYR A 43 -1.57 -17.24 2.77
C TYR A 43 -2.57 -17.43 3.91
N ASP A 44 -2.11 -17.41 5.15
CA ASP A 44 -2.99 -17.53 6.32
C ASP A 44 -3.95 -16.33 6.41
N ALA A 45 -3.48 -15.12 6.13
CA ALA A 45 -4.32 -13.92 6.10
C ALA A 45 -5.42 -14.05 5.03
N PHE A 46 -5.09 -14.54 3.84
CA PHE A 46 -6.06 -14.73 2.76
C PHE A 46 -7.07 -15.81 3.10
N ASP A 47 -6.66 -16.88 3.77
CA ASP A 47 -7.57 -17.92 4.27
C ASP A 47 -8.56 -17.33 5.30
N ILE A 48 -8.09 -16.50 6.20
CA ILE A 48 -8.92 -15.79 7.18
C ILE A 48 -9.91 -14.85 6.49
N VAL A 49 -9.47 -14.11 5.50
CA VAL A 49 -10.33 -13.21 4.71
C VAL A 49 -11.45 -14.01 4.04
N LYS A 50 -11.13 -15.11 3.39
CA LYS A 50 -12.11 -15.99 2.74
C LYS A 50 -13.12 -16.54 3.75
N GLU A 51 -12.64 -17.00 4.90
CA GLU A 51 -13.49 -17.55 5.96
C GLU A 51 -14.46 -16.49 6.51
N LYS A 52 -13.96 -15.30 6.81
CA LYS A 52 -14.77 -14.23 7.42
C LYS A 52 -15.74 -13.54 6.44
N THR A 53 -15.35 -13.39 5.19
CA THR A 53 -16.17 -12.68 4.19
C THR A 53 -17.01 -13.60 3.34
N GLY A 54 -16.65 -14.87 3.20
CA GLY A 54 -17.26 -15.81 2.29
C GLY A 54 -16.97 -15.55 0.81
N GLU A 55 -16.14 -14.55 0.50
CA GLU A 55 -15.73 -14.19 -0.87
C GLU A 55 -14.30 -14.69 -1.13
N GLU A 56 -13.93 -14.80 -2.41
CA GLU A 56 -12.54 -15.10 -2.78
C GLU A 56 -11.61 -14.03 -2.23
N ALA A 57 -10.53 -14.46 -1.58
CA ALA A 57 -9.57 -13.55 -0.95
C ALA A 57 -8.99 -12.53 -1.93
N MET A 58 -8.69 -12.94 -3.16
CA MET A 58 -8.15 -12.04 -4.18
C MET A 58 -9.12 -10.93 -4.55
N VAL A 59 -10.43 -11.21 -4.61
CA VAL A 59 -11.46 -10.20 -4.89
C VAL A 59 -11.50 -9.16 -3.76
N VAL A 60 -11.51 -9.60 -2.52
CA VAL A 60 -11.50 -8.72 -1.35
C VAL A 60 -10.21 -7.90 -1.31
N PHE A 61 -9.07 -8.55 -1.57
CA PHE A 61 -7.76 -7.91 -1.62
C PHE A 61 -7.68 -6.82 -2.70
N GLU A 62 -8.20 -7.08 -3.89
CA GLU A 62 -8.23 -6.09 -4.97
C GLU A 62 -9.08 -4.88 -4.61
N LYS A 63 -10.25 -5.10 -4.00
CA LYS A 63 -11.08 -4.00 -3.48
C LYS A 63 -10.33 -3.17 -2.44
N ALA A 64 -9.67 -3.85 -1.50
CA ALA A 64 -8.88 -3.20 -0.47
C ALA A 64 -7.77 -2.33 -1.07
N MET A 65 -7.03 -2.88 -2.03
CA MET A 65 -5.96 -2.15 -2.71
C MET A 65 -6.49 -0.93 -3.46
N ASN A 66 -7.60 -1.05 -4.17
CA ASN A 66 -8.21 0.07 -4.89
C ASN A 66 -8.67 1.18 -3.92
N ASN A 67 -9.09 0.82 -2.72
CA ASN A 67 -9.49 1.79 -1.70
C ASN A 67 -8.30 2.44 -0.99
N ILE A 68 -7.14 1.80 -0.95
CA ILE A 68 -5.94 2.31 -0.29
C ILE A 68 -5.06 3.13 -1.24
N LYS A 69 -5.01 2.79 -2.53
CA LYS A 69 -4.14 3.46 -3.51
C LYS A 69 -4.44 4.96 -3.58
N PRO A 70 -3.43 5.83 -3.33
CA PRO A 70 -3.63 7.26 -3.47
C PRO A 70 -3.55 7.70 -4.93
N ALA A 71 -4.34 8.70 -5.30
CA ALA A 71 -4.24 9.37 -6.59
C ALA A 71 -3.30 10.57 -6.54
N LEU A 72 -3.17 11.20 -5.38
CA LEU A 72 -2.38 12.41 -5.15
C LEU A 72 -1.49 12.23 -3.92
N GLU A 73 -0.33 12.85 -3.96
CA GLU A 73 0.55 13.00 -2.80
C GLU A 73 1.15 14.40 -2.80
N VAL A 74 1.82 14.79 -1.72
CA VAL A 74 2.55 16.06 -1.66
C VAL A 74 4.04 15.78 -1.64
N LYS A 75 4.79 16.59 -2.39
CA LYS A 75 6.25 16.57 -2.39
C LYS A 75 6.77 17.95 -2.03
N SER A 76 7.80 17.99 -1.21
CA SER A 76 8.47 19.24 -0.89
C SER A 76 9.27 19.73 -2.09
N ARG A 77 9.12 21.01 -2.40
CA ARG A 77 9.95 21.70 -3.37
C ARG A 77 10.42 23.01 -2.81
N ARG A 78 11.70 23.29 -2.98
CA ARG A 78 12.28 24.57 -2.58
C ARG A 78 12.20 25.56 -3.74
N VAL A 79 11.53 26.70 -3.50
CA VAL A 79 11.40 27.78 -4.49
C VAL A 79 11.72 29.10 -3.78
N GLY A 80 12.71 29.83 -4.28
CA GLY A 80 13.08 31.12 -3.72
C GLY A 80 13.51 31.08 -2.25
N GLY A 81 14.11 29.98 -1.79
CA GLY A 81 14.54 29.80 -0.40
C GLY A 81 13.47 29.29 0.55
N ALA A 82 12.22 29.21 0.12
CA ALA A 82 11.11 28.64 0.92
C ALA A 82 10.77 27.24 0.45
N ASN A 83 10.37 26.37 1.38
CA ASN A 83 9.91 25.02 1.10
C ASN A 83 8.40 24.99 0.96
N TYR A 84 7.90 24.48 -0.16
CA TYR A 84 6.48 24.32 -0.42
C TYR A 84 6.13 22.85 -0.53
N GLN A 85 4.96 22.49 -0.01
CA GLN A 85 4.38 21.16 -0.20
C GLN A 85 3.55 21.21 -1.51
N VAL A 86 4.04 20.54 -2.55
CA VAL A 86 3.43 20.59 -3.89
C VAL A 86 2.64 19.31 -4.13
N PRO A 87 1.32 19.41 -4.41
CA PRO A 87 0.53 18.22 -4.77
C PRO A 87 0.94 17.73 -6.15
N VAL A 88 1.14 16.42 -6.26
CA VAL A 88 1.50 15.74 -7.50
C VAL A 88 0.68 14.48 -7.68
N GLU A 89 0.42 14.12 -8.95
CA GLU A 89 -0.23 12.85 -9.26
C GLU A 89 0.71 11.68 -8.96
N VAL A 90 0.12 10.60 -8.46
CA VAL A 90 0.86 9.37 -8.14
C VAL A 90 0.74 8.40 -9.30
N LYS A 91 1.88 7.96 -9.84
CA LYS A 91 1.91 6.93 -10.89
C LYS A 91 1.42 5.58 -10.34
N PRO A 92 0.83 4.71 -11.19
CA PRO A 92 0.28 3.43 -10.74
C PRO A 92 1.23 2.56 -9.93
N ASP A 93 2.50 2.44 -10.34
CA ASP A 93 3.50 1.65 -9.62
C ASP A 93 3.76 2.19 -8.22
N ARG A 94 3.85 3.50 -8.10
CA ARG A 94 4.05 4.15 -6.82
C ARG A 94 2.80 4.07 -5.94
N ALA A 95 1.62 4.20 -6.52
CA ALA A 95 0.36 4.04 -5.79
C ALA A 95 0.26 2.65 -5.17
N GLN A 96 0.61 1.62 -5.91
CA GLN A 96 0.67 0.25 -5.41
C GLN A 96 1.70 0.09 -4.28
N ALA A 97 2.90 0.64 -4.45
CA ALA A 97 3.95 0.58 -3.44
C ALA A 97 3.54 1.30 -2.14
N LEU A 98 2.90 2.46 -2.25
CA LEU A 98 2.38 3.19 -1.09
C LEU A 98 1.26 2.41 -0.40
N ALA A 99 0.34 1.82 -1.17
CA ALA A 99 -0.73 1.01 -0.62
C ALA A 99 -0.20 -0.18 0.17
N PHE A 100 0.80 -0.89 -0.35
CA PHE A 100 1.45 -2.00 0.36
C PHE A 100 2.14 -1.52 1.64
N ARG A 101 2.86 -0.42 1.56
CA ARG A 101 3.55 0.15 2.73
C ARG A 101 2.58 0.49 3.85
N TRP A 102 1.50 1.15 3.52
CA TRP A 102 0.48 1.52 4.51
C TRP A 102 -0.26 0.31 5.04
N LEU A 103 -0.64 -0.63 4.17
CA LEU A 103 -1.30 -1.87 4.59
C LEU A 103 -0.43 -2.64 5.60
N ALA A 104 0.85 -2.84 5.30
CA ALA A 104 1.78 -3.53 6.18
C ALA A 104 1.98 -2.78 7.51
N GLN A 105 2.17 -1.46 7.43
CA GLN A 105 2.39 -0.61 8.59
C GLN A 105 1.21 -0.67 9.56
N TYR A 106 0.01 -0.48 9.07
CA TYR A 106 -1.17 -0.44 9.92
C TYR A 106 -1.66 -1.83 10.37
N ALA A 107 -1.37 -2.86 9.59
CA ALA A 107 -1.56 -4.23 10.06
C ALA A 107 -0.70 -4.53 11.28
N ARG A 108 0.57 -4.11 11.26
CA ARG A 108 1.49 -4.28 12.39
C ARG A 108 1.06 -3.54 13.66
N LEU A 109 0.33 -2.44 13.52
CA LEU A 109 -0.16 -1.64 14.64
C LEU A 109 -1.43 -2.18 15.27
N ARG A 110 -2.09 -3.17 14.68
CA ARG A 110 -3.28 -3.77 15.25
C ARG A 110 -2.93 -4.68 16.43
N ASN A 111 -3.87 -4.79 17.38
CA ASN A 111 -3.74 -5.57 18.59
C ASN A 111 -4.34 -6.98 18.46
N GLY A 112 -4.14 -7.66 17.36
CA GLY A 112 -4.57 -9.02 17.15
C GLY A 112 -3.56 -10.05 17.68
N HIS A 113 -3.91 -11.32 17.58
CA HIS A 113 -3.07 -12.43 18.08
C HIS A 113 -1.88 -12.76 17.18
N SER A 114 -1.95 -12.44 15.89
CA SER A 114 -0.90 -12.71 14.92
C SER A 114 -0.89 -11.68 13.80
N MET A 115 0.23 -11.61 13.07
CA MET A 115 0.32 -10.73 11.89
C MET A 115 -0.66 -11.18 10.80
N ALA A 116 -0.89 -12.48 10.63
CA ALA A 116 -1.85 -12.99 9.66
C ALA A 116 -3.27 -12.50 9.97
N GLU A 117 -3.69 -12.54 11.22
CA GLU A 117 -4.99 -12.01 11.65
C GLU A 117 -5.07 -10.50 11.47
N ASN A 118 -4.03 -9.79 11.87
CA ASN A 118 -3.96 -8.32 11.71
C ASN A 118 -4.06 -7.91 10.26
N LEU A 119 -3.32 -8.57 9.38
CA LEU A 119 -3.33 -8.31 7.95
C LEU A 119 -4.70 -8.62 7.33
N ALA A 120 -5.30 -9.74 7.70
CA ALA A 120 -6.63 -10.11 7.24
C ALA A 120 -7.68 -9.07 7.63
N ASN A 121 -7.67 -8.63 8.87
CA ASN A 121 -8.62 -7.63 9.38
C ASN A 121 -8.41 -6.26 8.70
N GLU A 122 -7.16 -5.87 8.46
CA GLU A 122 -6.87 -4.63 7.74
C GLU A 122 -7.36 -4.69 6.28
N ILE A 123 -7.17 -5.82 5.60
CA ILE A 123 -7.66 -6.04 4.24
C ILE A 123 -9.20 -5.98 4.20
N ILE A 124 -9.88 -6.63 5.14
CA ILE A 124 -11.34 -6.62 5.22
C ILE A 124 -11.87 -5.21 5.44
N ASP A 125 -11.31 -4.48 6.41
CA ASP A 125 -11.71 -3.11 6.69
C ASP A 125 -11.47 -2.20 5.49
N ALA A 126 -10.31 -2.32 4.84
CA ALA A 126 -9.97 -1.54 3.67
C ALA A 126 -10.92 -1.85 2.48
N SER A 127 -11.32 -3.10 2.31
CA SER A 127 -12.29 -3.48 1.27
C SER A 127 -13.66 -2.83 1.48
N ASN A 128 -14.00 -2.54 2.73
CA ASN A 128 -15.23 -1.82 3.11
C ASN A 128 -15.05 -0.29 3.15
N GLY A 129 -13.90 0.21 2.75
CA GLY A 129 -13.62 1.65 2.76
C GLY A 129 -13.33 2.22 4.14
N THR A 130 -12.99 1.38 5.11
CA THR A 130 -12.67 1.77 6.48
C THR A 130 -11.26 1.34 6.88
N GLY A 131 -10.87 1.64 8.11
CA GLY A 131 -9.57 1.24 8.63
C GLY A 131 -8.48 2.29 8.45
N ALA A 132 -7.35 2.05 9.10
CA ALA A 132 -6.26 3.02 9.18
C ALA A 132 -5.55 3.25 7.84
N SER A 133 -5.44 2.22 7.00
CA SER A 133 -4.82 2.34 5.67
C SER A 133 -5.61 3.27 4.76
N VAL A 134 -6.93 3.12 4.73
CA VAL A 134 -7.82 3.99 3.95
C VAL A 134 -7.81 5.41 4.53
N LYS A 135 -7.78 5.54 5.84
CA LYS A 135 -7.65 6.83 6.51
C LYS A 135 -6.35 7.53 6.11
N LYS A 136 -5.25 6.80 6.02
CA LYS A 136 -3.97 7.36 5.57
C LYS A 136 -4.06 7.90 4.13
N LYS A 137 -4.73 7.18 3.24
CA LYS A 137 -4.99 7.68 1.89
C LYS A 137 -5.81 8.97 1.92
N GLU A 138 -6.89 8.99 2.69
CA GLU A 138 -7.76 10.18 2.82
C GLU A 138 -7.01 11.37 3.40
N ASP A 139 -6.17 11.16 4.41
CA ASP A 139 -5.33 12.21 5.01
C ASP A 139 -4.33 12.76 3.99
N THR A 140 -3.74 11.89 3.18
CA THR A 140 -2.82 12.28 2.10
C THR A 140 -3.55 13.11 1.04
N HIS A 141 -4.76 12.72 0.65
CA HIS A 141 -5.59 13.49 -0.28
C HIS A 141 -6.01 14.83 0.28
N LYS A 142 -6.37 14.90 1.58
CA LYS A 142 -6.68 16.16 2.25
C LYS A 142 -5.48 17.10 2.28
N MET A 143 -4.30 16.58 2.53
CA MET A 143 -3.06 17.36 2.51
C MET A 143 -2.79 17.92 1.11
N ALA A 144 -2.98 17.10 0.07
CA ALA A 144 -2.84 17.55 -1.33
C ALA A 144 -3.87 18.64 -1.66
N GLU A 145 -5.12 18.47 -1.23
CA GLU A 145 -6.19 19.46 -1.44
C GLU A 145 -5.89 20.77 -0.71
N ALA A 146 -5.42 20.70 0.53
CA ALA A 146 -5.04 21.89 1.31
C ALA A 146 -3.89 22.68 0.66
N ASN A 147 -3.03 22.01 -0.11
CA ASN A 147 -1.88 22.62 -0.78
C ASN A 147 -2.11 22.84 -2.29
N LYS A 148 -3.34 22.72 -2.77
CA LYS A 148 -3.63 22.83 -4.22
C LYS A 148 -3.21 24.18 -4.83
N ALA A 149 -3.15 25.23 -4.03
CA ALA A 149 -2.68 26.55 -4.47
C ALA A 149 -1.24 26.51 -4.97
N PHE A 150 -0.44 25.53 -4.56
CA PHE A 150 0.95 25.36 -4.95
C PHE A 150 1.13 24.36 -6.11
N ALA A 151 0.05 23.87 -6.70
CA ALA A 151 0.12 22.91 -7.81
C ALA A 151 0.93 23.42 -9.00
N HIS A 152 0.94 24.73 -9.24
CA HIS A 152 1.72 25.35 -10.30
C HIS A 152 3.24 25.28 -10.08
N TYR A 153 3.69 24.94 -8.86
CA TYR A 153 5.11 24.73 -8.57
C TYR A 153 5.59 23.32 -8.92
N ARG A 154 4.71 22.44 -9.37
CA ARG A 154 5.13 21.07 -9.74
C ARG A 154 6.10 21.12 -10.94
N TRP A 155 6.99 20.16 -10.95
CA TRP A 155 8.01 20.01 -11.99
C TRP A 155 7.84 18.78 -12.87
#